data_7db303bebea2c36e3e329280770b10ab
#
_entry.id   7db303bebea2c36e3e329280770b10ab
#
_cell.length_a   1.000
_cell.length_b   1.000
_cell.length_c   1.000
_cell.angle_alpha   90.00
_cell.angle_beta   90.00
_cell.angle_gamma   90.00
#
_symmetry.space_group_name_H-M   'P 1'
#
loop_
_entity.id
_entity.type
_entity.pdbx_description
1 polymer ?
#
loop_
_entity_poly.entity_id
_entity_poly.type
_entity_poly.pdbx_seq_one_letter_code
_entity_poly.pdbx_strand_id
1 'polypeptide(L)'
;MAMRCFLICFPFSFLLFACNNRGNIPDVSGIKVNLEVQRFENDFFSIDTNTVSRGLQSLYQKYPSFTPVFFGGVLGLPDSAAIIQNEARRFISLNRPIYQEAERRYKDVGKIKSKLQENFQFVKYYFPSYSIPTIITLVGPIDGMAKMENGDYSTDFLGRDFLGISLQFYLGKDFSVYHAQYFVDNVAPQYRSRRFEKEYIPADAMKLIVDDLFPDRSTGKPLIEQMIEKGKQWWLLDKFMPGSADSLKTGFTQKQLAWCNANEGLVWHYFVTSENLETIEPSVIQNYIGESPTTQGMPDSSPGNIGQWVGWQIVKKFAGENPSLKPEEIMTAAPRKILTESKYKPK
;
A
#
# COMPACT_ATOMS: atom_id res chain seq x y z
N MET A 1 -47.75 46.84 -45.25
CA MET A 1 -47.98 46.43 -43.87
C MET A 1 -47.24 45.12 -43.70
N ALA A 2 -45.97 45.17 -43.21
CA ALA A 2 -45.06 44.01 -43.14
C ALA A 2 -44.94 43.57 -41.69
N MET A 3 -45.40 42.36 -41.42
CA MET A 3 -45.42 41.72 -40.11
C MET A 3 -44.05 41.03 -39.89
N ARG A 4 -43.22 41.52 -39.00
CA ARG A 4 -41.93 40.93 -38.61
C ARG A 4 -42.24 39.85 -37.55
N CYS A 5 -42.01 38.57 -37.89
CA CYS A 5 -41.93 37.50 -36.91
C CYS A 5 -40.58 37.53 -36.21
N PHE A 6 -40.57 37.72 -34.90
CA PHE A 6 -39.39 37.59 -34.02
C PHE A 6 -39.31 36.09 -33.57
N LEU A 7 -38.30 35.36 -34.07
CA LEU A 7 -37.96 34.02 -33.60
C LEU A 7 -37.11 34.20 -32.33
N ILE A 8 -37.68 33.84 -31.17
CA ILE A 8 -36.93 33.75 -29.90
C ILE A 8 -36.26 32.38 -29.85
N CYS A 9 -34.94 32.32 -30.12
CA CYS A 9 -34.12 31.13 -29.84
C CYS A 9 -33.86 31.05 -28.32
N PHE A 10 -34.45 30.05 -27.67
CA PHE A 10 -34.17 29.71 -26.29
C PHE A 10 -32.91 28.81 -26.29
N PRO A 11 -31.80 29.16 -25.63
CA PRO A 11 -30.66 28.26 -25.52
C PRO A 11 -31.01 27.18 -24.48
N PHE A 12 -31.19 25.94 -24.97
CA PHE A 12 -31.36 24.76 -24.11
C PHE A 12 -30.00 24.41 -23.51
N SER A 13 -29.76 24.90 -22.29
CA SER A 13 -28.56 24.61 -21.52
C SER A 13 -28.63 23.16 -21.07
N PHE A 14 -27.91 22.25 -21.76
CA PHE A 14 -27.70 20.89 -21.31
C PHE A 14 -26.78 20.91 -20.07
N LEU A 15 -27.39 20.85 -18.88
CA LEU A 15 -26.67 20.54 -17.66
C LEU A 15 -26.27 19.06 -17.71
N LEU A 16 -25.02 18.82 -18.10
CA LEU A 16 -24.38 17.51 -17.91
C LEU A 16 -24.25 17.26 -16.42
N PHE A 17 -25.21 16.56 -15.85
CA PHE A 17 -25.04 15.91 -14.55
C PHE A 17 -23.98 14.81 -14.74
N ALA A 18 -22.71 15.13 -14.49
CA ALA A 18 -21.70 14.15 -14.23
C ALA A 18 -22.12 13.43 -12.94
N CYS A 19 -22.76 12.28 -13.05
CA CYS A 19 -22.95 11.36 -11.92
C CYS A 19 -21.59 10.95 -11.41
N ASN A 20 -21.08 11.71 -10.44
CA ASN A 20 -19.90 11.33 -9.68
C ASN A 20 -20.34 10.23 -8.70
N ASN A 21 -20.20 8.98 -9.12
CA ASN A 21 -20.57 7.79 -8.35
C ASN A 21 -19.53 7.55 -7.23
N ARG A 22 -19.17 8.62 -6.49
CA ARG A 22 -18.49 8.53 -5.20
C ARG A 22 -19.56 8.08 -4.22
N GLY A 23 -19.59 6.79 -3.91
CA GLY A 23 -20.37 6.27 -2.80
C GLY A 23 -20.19 7.19 -1.59
N ASN A 24 -21.23 7.37 -0.81
CA ASN A 24 -21.27 8.35 0.29
C ASN A 24 -20.09 8.08 1.24
N ILE A 25 -19.02 8.88 1.14
CA ILE A 25 -17.86 8.78 2.03
C ILE A 25 -18.34 9.22 3.41
N PRO A 26 -18.20 8.39 4.46
CA PRO A 26 -18.66 8.76 5.78
C PRO A 26 -17.90 9.97 6.32
N ASP A 27 -18.57 10.83 7.06
CA ASP A 27 -17.92 11.90 7.80
C ASP A 27 -17.23 11.32 9.04
N VAL A 28 -15.92 11.37 9.06
CA VAL A 28 -15.08 10.89 10.17
C VAL A 28 -14.45 12.04 10.97
N SER A 29 -14.80 13.29 10.68
CA SER A 29 -14.21 14.48 11.32
C SER A 29 -14.40 14.50 12.85
N GLY A 30 -15.47 13.88 13.35
CA GLY A 30 -15.75 13.73 14.77
C GLY A 30 -14.90 12.64 15.47
N ILE A 31 -14.21 11.78 14.72
CA ILE A 31 -13.42 10.69 15.29
C ILE A 31 -12.03 11.21 15.67
N LYS A 32 -11.76 11.25 16.97
CA LYS A 32 -10.47 11.72 17.49
C LYS A 32 -9.43 10.62 17.36
N VAL A 33 -8.39 10.89 16.59
CA VAL A 33 -7.19 10.05 16.46
C VAL A 33 -6.00 10.90 16.87
N ASN A 34 -5.32 10.51 17.94
CA ASN A 34 -4.07 11.14 18.33
C ASN A 34 -2.90 10.29 17.80
N LEU A 35 -2.47 10.58 16.58
CA LEU A 35 -1.38 9.86 15.95
C LEU A 35 -0.04 10.44 16.42
N GLU A 36 0.80 9.61 17.02
CA GLU A 36 2.18 9.96 17.37
C GLU A 36 3.12 9.53 16.24
N VAL A 37 4.08 10.40 15.91
CA VAL A 37 5.16 10.10 14.95
C VAL A 37 6.50 10.35 15.66
N GLN A 38 7.26 9.30 15.82
CA GLN A 38 8.58 9.33 16.45
C GLN A 38 9.67 9.14 15.39
N ARG A 39 10.73 9.91 15.46
CA ARG A 39 11.83 9.98 14.50
C ARG A 39 13.05 9.24 15.04
N PHE A 40 12.98 7.88 15.00
CA PHE A 40 14.06 7.04 15.51
C PHE A 40 15.39 7.29 14.79
N GLU A 41 15.36 7.49 13.48
CA GLU A 41 16.54 7.75 12.68
C GLU A 41 17.29 9.01 13.14
N ASN A 42 16.57 10.06 13.56
CA ASN A 42 17.21 11.28 14.04
C ASN A 42 18.00 11.02 15.34
N ASP A 43 17.36 10.33 16.29
CA ASP A 43 18.02 10.00 17.56
C ASP A 43 19.17 9.01 17.35
N PHE A 44 18.99 7.99 16.50
CA PHE A 44 20.02 6.99 16.23
C PHE A 44 21.26 7.58 15.53
N PHE A 45 21.06 8.38 14.49
CA PHE A 45 22.16 9.01 13.76
C PHE A 45 22.78 10.21 14.48
N SER A 46 22.17 10.70 15.56
CA SER A 46 22.75 11.72 16.45
C SER A 46 23.70 11.15 17.49
N ILE A 47 23.78 9.83 17.65
CA ILE A 47 24.67 9.18 18.62
C ILE A 47 26.13 9.52 18.32
N ASP A 48 26.83 10.01 19.34
CA ASP A 48 28.29 10.14 19.30
C ASP A 48 28.94 8.75 19.28
N THR A 49 29.58 8.43 18.15
CA THR A 49 30.22 7.13 17.93
C THR A 49 31.39 6.84 18.90
N ASN A 50 31.93 7.86 19.60
CA ASN A 50 32.93 7.67 20.66
C ASN A 50 32.31 7.19 21.98
N THR A 51 31.01 7.53 22.20
CA THR A 51 30.27 7.18 23.44
C THR A 51 28.99 6.41 23.12
N VAL A 52 29.07 5.51 22.15
CA VAL A 52 27.90 4.80 21.58
C VAL A 52 27.05 4.08 22.61
N SER A 53 27.67 3.51 23.65
CA SER A 53 26.94 2.79 24.71
C SER A 53 25.89 3.67 25.40
N ARG A 54 26.20 4.92 25.70
CA ARG A 54 25.26 5.88 26.31
C ARG A 54 24.11 6.22 25.36
N GLY A 55 24.44 6.44 24.10
CA GLY A 55 23.43 6.73 23.06
C GLY A 55 22.46 5.56 22.89
N LEU A 56 22.96 4.33 22.85
CA LEU A 56 22.13 3.13 22.77
C LEU A 56 21.24 2.98 24.01
N GLN A 57 21.75 3.21 25.21
CA GLN A 57 20.94 3.18 26.43
C GLN A 57 19.76 4.16 26.33
N SER A 58 20.01 5.38 25.84
CA SER A 58 18.94 6.38 25.61
C SER A 58 17.91 5.91 24.60
N LEU A 59 18.32 5.24 23.51
CA LEU A 59 17.39 4.66 22.54
C LEU A 59 16.52 3.56 23.15
N TYR A 60 17.10 2.63 23.92
CA TYR A 60 16.34 1.58 24.60
C TYR A 60 15.34 2.16 25.61
N GLN A 61 15.65 3.27 26.26
CA GLN A 61 14.72 3.96 27.16
C GLN A 61 13.60 4.67 26.40
N LYS A 62 13.92 5.35 25.28
CA LYS A 62 12.96 6.14 24.51
C LYS A 62 12.07 5.27 23.61
N TYR A 63 12.61 4.18 23.06
CA TYR A 63 11.94 3.29 22.10
C TYR A 63 12.02 1.81 22.57
N PRO A 64 11.44 1.48 23.75
CA PRO A 64 11.67 0.17 24.37
C PRO A 64 11.15 -1.02 23.53
N SER A 65 10.03 -0.88 22.84
CA SER A 65 9.49 -1.90 21.96
C SER A 65 10.19 -1.96 20.61
N PHE A 66 10.65 -0.82 20.09
CA PHE A 66 11.20 -0.71 18.74
C PHE A 66 12.70 -1.02 18.67
N THR A 67 13.51 -0.54 19.63
CA THR A 67 14.98 -0.67 19.57
C THR A 67 15.44 -2.13 19.46
N PRO A 68 14.89 -3.11 20.21
CA PRO A 68 15.22 -4.53 20.03
C PRO A 68 14.88 -5.04 18.62
N VAL A 69 13.74 -4.64 18.06
CA VAL A 69 13.31 -5.02 16.71
C VAL A 69 14.23 -4.41 15.66
N PHE A 70 14.68 -3.17 15.84
CA PHE A 70 15.63 -2.54 14.93
C PHE A 70 16.95 -3.32 14.87
N PHE A 71 17.57 -3.61 16.02
CA PHE A 71 18.85 -4.31 16.02
C PHE A 71 18.72 -5.80 15.68
N GLY A 72 17.74 -6.51 16.24
CA GLY A 72 17.57 -7.94 16.03
C GLY A 72 16.85 -8.26 14.71
N GLY A 73 15.77 -7.54 14.39
CA GLY A 73 14.95 -7.82 13.19
C GLY A 73 15.43 -7.10 11.94
N VAL A 74 15.65 -5.77 12.02
CA VAL A 74 16.02 -4.98 10.83
C VAL A 74 17.50 -5.15 10.47
N LEU A 75 18.39 -5.13 11.48
CA LEU A 75 19.84 -5.31 11.27
C LEU A 75 20.30 -6.78 11.37
N GLY A 76 19.44 -7.70 11.82
CA GLY A 76 19.75 -9.12 11.94
C GLY A 76 20.84 -9.43 12.96
N LEU A 77 21.04 -8.59 13.98
CA LEU A 77 22.13 -8.75 14.95
C LEU A 77 21.72 -9.67 16.10
N PRO A 78 22.65 -10.49 16.62
CA PRO A 78 22.42 -11.23 17.84
C PRO A 78 22.29 -10.31 19.05
N ASP A 79 21.59 -10.76 20.09
CA ASP A 79 21.44 -10.03 21.35
C ASP A 79 22.76 -10.05 22.15
N SER A 80 23.69 -9.21 21.71
CA SER A 80 25.02 -9.02 22.30
C SER A 80 25.38 -7.54 22.34
N ALA A 81 25.51 -6.98 23.53
CA ALA A 81 25.80 -5.56 23.70
C ALA A 81 27.09 -5.12 22.95
N ALA A 82 28.13 -5.95 22.94
CA ALA A 82 29.38 -5.64 22.26
C ALA A 82 29.20 -5.63 20.73
N ILE A 83 28.44 -6.59 20.17
CA ILE A 83 28.18 -6.66 18.73
C ILE A 83 27.29 -5.47 18.34
N ILE A 84 26.22 -5.21 19.08
CA ILE A 84 25.30 -4.10 18.81
C ILE A 84 26.04 -2.76 18.82
N GLN A 85 26.94 -2.53 19.82
CA GLN A 85 27.72 -1.29 19.86
C GLN A 85 28.65 -1.12 18.66
N ASN A 86 29.34 -2.18 18.25
CA ASN A 86 30.26 -2.12 17.12
C ASN A 86 29.51 -1.93 15.79
N GLU A 87 28.43 -2.66 15.58
CA GLU A 87 27.63 -2.55 14.36
C GLU A 87 26.84 -1.24 14.30
N ALA A 88 26.39 -0.68 15.44
CA ALA A 88 25.78 0.64 15.47
C ALA A 88 26.76 1.73 15.00
N ARG A 89 28.03 1.71 15.47
CA ARG A 89 29.07 2.64 14.99
C ARG A 89 29.27 2.52 13.48
N ARG A 90 29.43 1.28 13.02
CA ARG A 90 29.62 0.99 11.60
C ARG A 90 28.43 1.44 10.76
N PHE A 91 27.23 1.10 11.17
CA PHE A 91 25.98 1.44 10.47
C PHE A 91 25.79 2.95 10.38
N ILE A 92 25.95 3.69 11.48
CA ILE A 92 25.87 5.16 11.50
C ILE A 92 26.87 5.78 10.51
N SER A 93 28.11 5.28 10.49
CA SER A 93 29.14 5.81 9.58
C SER A 93 28.80 5.54 8.11
N LEU A 94 28.47 4.29 7.78
CA LEU A 94 28.24 3.86 6.39
C LEU A 94 26.95 4.42 5.80
N ASN A 95 25.89 4.55 6.61
CA ASN A 95 24.57 4.99 6.13
C ASN A 95 24.32 6.49 6.35
N ARG A 96 25.33 7.24 6.80
CA ARG A 96 25.22 8.70 6.98
C ARG A 96 24.71 9.43 5.72
N PRO A 97 25.16 9.13 4.49
CA PRO A 97 24.64 9.80 3.29
C PRO A 97 23.16 9.52 3.04
N ILE A 98 22.68 8.29 3.30
CA ILE A 98 21.26 7.92 3.17
C ILE A 98 20.42 8.67 4.21
N TYR A 99 20.89 8.70 5.47
CA TYR A 99 20.23 9.47 6.52
C TYR A 99 20.14 10.96 6.18
N GLN A 100 21.23 11.57 5.71
CA GLN A 100 21.23 13.01 5.34
C GLN A 100 20.19 13.31 4.22
N GLU A 101 20.06 12.42 3.25
CA GLU A 101 19.01 12.57 2.23
C GLU A 101 17.62 12.42 2.83
N ALA A 102 17.41 11.44 3.71
CA ALA A 102 16.16 11.27 4.44
C ALA A 102 15.84 12.49 5.31
N GLU A 103 16.80 12.99 6.08
CA GLU A 103 16.65 14.19 6.91
C GLU A 103 16.25 15.40 6.07
N ARG A 104 16.92 15.62 4.93
CA ARG A 104 16.61 16.70 4.00
C ARG A 104 15.18 16.63 3.47
N ARG A 105 14.73 15.44 3.05
CA ARG A 105 13.39 15.21 2.47
C ARG A 105 12.28 15.24 3.50
N TYR A 106 12.55 14.74 4.69
CA TYR A 106 11.58 14.58 5.78
C TYR A 106 11.81 15.55 6.94
N LYS A 107 12.36 16.73 6.65
CA LYS A 107 12.48 17.81 7.63
C LYS A 107 11.13 18.16 8.27
N ASP A 108 10.06 18.09 7.46
CA ASP A 108 8.67 18.21 7.91
C ASP A 108 7.88 16.96 7.49
N VAL A 109 7.36 16.24 8.46
CA VAL A 109 6.50 15.05 8.29
C VAL A 109 5.02 15.37 8.53
N GLY A 110 4.64 16.64 8.74
CA GLY A 110 3.30 17.04 9.10
C GLY A 110 2.23 16.60 8.09
N LYS A 111 2.51 16.69 6.79
CA LYS A 111 1.58 16.25 5.73
C LYS A 111 1.37 14.73 5.76
N ILE A 112 2.43 13.95 5.98
CA ILE A 112 2.34 12.48 6.08
C ILE A 112 1.54 12.12 7.33
N LYS A 113 1.86 12.74 8.48
CA LYS A 113 1.11 12.57 9.73
C LYS A 113 -0.37 12.87 9.55
N SER A 114 -0.71 14.02 8.95
CA SER A 114 -2.11 14.42 8.75
C SER A 114 -2.86 13.41 7.85
N LYS A 115 -2.21 12.90 6.78
CA LYS A 115 -2.84 11.92 5.90
C LYS A 115 -3.01 10.56 6.56
N LEU A 116 -2.02 10.09 7.32
CA LEU A 116 -2.15 8.87 8.13
C LEU A 116 -3.24 9.02 9.19
N GLN A 117 -3.32 10.17 9.85
CA GLN A 117 -4.35 10.45 10.85
C GLN A 117 -5.76 10.38 10.25
N GLU A 118 -5.97 10.99 9.08
CA GLU A 118 -7.23 10.87 8.32
C GLU A 118 -7.55 9.41 7.99
N ASN A 119 -6.58 8.65 7.49
CA ASN A 119 -6.79 7.24 7.17
C ASN A 119 -7.15 6.43 8.44
N PHE A 120 -6.48 6.66 9.56
CA PHE A 120 -6.82 6.01 10.84
C PHE A 120 -8.19 6.43 11.40
N GLN A 121 -8.70 7.62 11.05
CA GLN A 121 -10.09 7.97 11.38
C GLN A 121 -11.06 7.03 10.65
N PHE A 122 -10.82 6.70 9.37
CA PHE A 122 -11.61 5.71 8.65
C PHE A 122 -11.44 4.30 9.22
N VAL A 123 -10.21 3.89 9.59
CA VAL A 123 -9.99 2.62 10.30
C VAL A 123 -10.83 2.56 11.56
N LYS A 124 -10.80 3.59 12.40
CA LYS A 124 -11.61 3.65 13.64
C LYS A 124 -13.11 3.72 13.40
N TYR A 125 -13.55 4.31 12.29
CA TYR A 125 -14.95 4.33 11.90
C TYR A 125 -15.49 2.92 11.61
N TYR A 126 -14.73 2.13 10.85
CA TYR A 126 -15.14 0.77 10.48
C TYR A 126 -14.77 -0.27 11.52
N PHE A 127 -13.68 -0.07 12.24
CA PHE A 127 -13.13 -0.99 13.26
C PHE A 127 -12.80 -0.22 14.55
N PRO A 128 -13.81 0.13 15.36
CA PRO A 128 -13.62 1.01 16.54
C PRO A 128 -12.66 0.45 17.59
N SER A 129 -12.54 -0.88 17.69
CA SER A 129 -11.64 -1.57 18.64
C SER A 129 -10.18 -1.60 18.19
N TYR A 130 -9.87 -1.28 16.92
CA TYR A 130 -8.49 -1.34 16.42
C TYR A 130 -7.58 -0.38 17.20
N SER A 131 -6.47 -0.87 17.72
CA SER A 131 -5.47 -0.07 18.42
C SER A 131 -4.55 0.61 17.40
N ILE A 132 -4.50 1.95 17.42
CA ILE A 132 -3.66 2.70 16.49
C ILE A 132 -2.21 2.62 16.95
N PRO A 133 -1.29 2.13 16.10
CA PRO A 133 0.11 2.03 16.45
C PRO A 133 0.78 3.42 16.49
N THR A 134 1.84 3.56 17.28
CA THR A 134 2.79 4.67 17.16
C THR A 134 3.53 4.55 15.84
N ILE A 135 3.60 5.63 15.07
CA ILE A 135 4.41 5.65 13.84
C ILE A 135 5.86 5.92 14.23
N ILE A 136 6.76 5.03 13.83
CA ILE A 136 8.20 5.19 14.04
C ILE A 136 8.89 5.21 12.69
N THR A 137 9.48 6.35 12.32
CA THR A 137 10.31 6.41 11.13
C THR A 137 11.72 5.91 11.42
N LEU A 138 12.35 5.30 10.42
CA LEU A 138 13.71 4.76 10.54
C LEU A 138 14.47 4.89 9.22
N VAL A 139 15.79 4.78 9.32
CA VAL A 139 16.69 4.52 8.20
C VAL A 139 17.40 3.20 8.50
N GLY A 140 17.03 2.17 7.77
CA GLY A 140 17.60 0.82 7.83
C GLY A 140 18.55 0.55 6.66
N PRO A 141 18.97 -0.73 6.47
CA PRO A 141 19.74 -1.15 5.31
C PRO A 141 18.99 -0.88 4.01
N ILE A 142 19.70 -0.42 2.99
CA ILE A 142 19.10 -0.09 1.68
C ILE A 142 18.61 -1.33 0.93
N ASP A 143 19.02 -2.51 1.32
CA ASP A 143 18.64 -3.83 0.80
C ASP A 143 17.70 -4.61 1.74
N GLY A 144 17.29 -3.99 2.85
CA GLY A 144 16.49 -4.60 3.91
C GLY A 144 14.98 -4.60 3.66
N MET A 145 14.51 -5.05 2.48
CA MET A 145 13.08 -5.25 2.26
C MET A 145 12.60 -6.55 2.93
N ALA A 146 11.50 -6.47 3.66
CA ALA A 146 10.89 -7.64 4.28
C ALA A 146 10.02 -8.40 3.26
N LYS A 147 10.15 -9.74 3.24
CA LYS A 147 9.21 -10.61 2.54
C LYS A 147 8.08 -10.97 3.49
N MET A 148 6.85 -10.62 3.11
CA MET A 148 5.64 -10.92 3.88
C MET A 148 5.26 -12.40 3.76
N GLU A 149 4.42 -12.91 4.67
CA GLU A 149 3.91 -14.29 4.62
C GLU A 149 3.14 -14.59 3.34
N ASN A 150 2.42 -13.61 2.79
CA ASN A 150 1.69 -13.71 1.53
C ASN A 150 2.58 -13.68 0.28
N GLY A 151 3.91 -13.64 0.45
CA GLY A 151 4.90 -13.61 -0.63
C GLY A 151 5.20 -12.22 -1.19
N ASP A 152 4.46 -11.18 -0.81
CA ASP A 152 4.73 -9.80 -1.21
C ASP A 152 5.96 -9.25 -0.47
N TYR A 153 6.52 -8.14 -0.99
CA TYR A 153 7.61 -7.43 -0.32
C TYR A 153 7.07 -6.15 0.29
N SER A 154 7.44 -5.89 1.54
CA SER A 154 7.15 -4.63 2.23
C SER A 154 8.44 -3.90 2.56
N THR A 155 8.39 -2.58 2.43
CA THR A 155 9.44 -1.68 2.90
C THR A 155 9.25 -1.33 4.37
N ASP A 156 8.01 -1.37 4.83
CA ASP A 156 7.56 -1.02 6.16
C ASP A 156 7.09 -2.26 6.92
N PHE A 157 6.95 -2.17 8.23
CA PHE A 157 6.54 -3.31 9.05
C PHE A 157 5.74 -2.89 10.27
N LEU A 158 4.84 -3.78 10.68
CA LEU A 158 4.03 -3.60 11.88
C LEU A 158 4.67 -4.40 13.04
N GLY A 159 4.93 -3.72 14.15
CA GLY A 159 5.31 -4.34 15.41
C GLY A 159 4.10 -4.45 16.35
N ARG A 160 4.34 -4.81 17.59
CA ARG A 160 3.28 -5.02 18.58
C ARG A 160 2.44 -3.75 18.84
N ASP A 161 3.08 -2.60 18.92
CA ASP A 161 2.50 -1.30 19.31
C ASP A 161 2.99 -0.14 18.43
N PHE A 162 3.71 -0.45 17.34
CA PHE A 162 4.24 0.53 16.41
C PHE A 162 4.13 0.08 14.95
N LEU A 163 4.15 1.04 14.05
CA LEU A 163 4.34 0.86 12.61
C LEU A 163 5.66 1.53 12.21
N GLY A 164 6.62 0.73 11.76
CA GLY A 164 7.92 1.19 11.29
C GLY A 164 7.88 1.62 9.83
N ILE A 165 8.24 2.87 9.54
CA ILE A 165 8.32 3.42 8.17
C ILE A 165 9.77 3.58 7.78
N SER A 166 10.22 2.82 6.80
CA SER A 166 11.61 2.73 6.34
C SER A 166 11.93 3.81 5.30
N LEU A 167 12.32 5.00 5.76
CA LEU A 167 12.50 6.19 4.93
C LEU A 167 13.50 6.00 3.78
N GLN A 168 14.47 5.08 3.92
CA GLN A 168 15.42 4.74 2.85
C GLN A 168 14.75 4.18 1.59
N PHE A 169 13.48 3.78 1.63
CA PHE A 169 12.69 3.35 0.48
C PHE A 169 11.71 4.41 -0.03
N TYR A 170 11.82 5.66 0.44
CA TYR A 170 10.96 6.76 0.00
C TYR A 170 11.77 8.04 -0.31
N LEU A 171 13.02 7.87 -0.77
CA LEU A 171 13.91 8.98 -1.08
C LEU A 171 13.67 9.61 -2.46
N GLY A 172 12.55 9.23 -3.10
CA GLY A 172 12.19 9.70 -4.43
C GLY A 172 12.71 8.77 -5.53
N LYS A 173 11.87 8.50 -6.54
CA LYS A 173 12.17 7.57 -7.63
C LYS A 173 13.49 7.86 -8.37
N ASP A 174 13.94 9.12 -8.34
CA ASP A 174 15.17 9.57 -9.02
C ASP A 174 16.42 9.52 -8.10
N PHE A 175 16.30 8.95 -6.90
CA PHE A 175 17.44 8.77 -6.01
C PHE A 175 18.45 7.80 -6.64
N SER A 176 19.71 8.26 -6.81
CA SER A 176 20.71 7.58 -7.64
C SER A 176 20.98 6.13 -7.23
N VAL A 177 20.87 5.79 -5.93
CA VAL A 177 21.08 4.43 -5.44
C VAL A 177 20.04 3.46 -6.03
N TYR A 178 18.80 3.89 -6.25
CA TYR A 178 17.75 3.04 -6.84
C TYR A 178 18.00 2.69 -8.32
N HIS A 179 18.91 3.41 -8.97
CA HIS A 179 19.31 3.15 -10.37
C HIS A 179 20.63 2.38 -10.47
N ALA A 180 21.32 2.16 -9.35
CA ALA A 180 22.53 1.35 -9.36
C ALA A 180 22.22 -0.10 -9.77
N GLN A 181 23.04 -0.69 -10.63
CA GLN A 181 22.81 -2.04 -11.18
C GLN A 181 22.59 -3.06 -10.07
N TYR A 182 23.42 -3.03 -9.02
CA TYR A 182 23.27 -3.91 -7.87
C TYR A 182 21.88 -3.81 -7.22
N PHE A 183 21.36 -2.57 -7.04
CA PHE A 183 20.06 -2.34 -6.43
C PHE A 183 18.92 -2.87 -7.31
N VAL A 184 18.99 -2.61 -8.62
CA VAL A 184 17.98 -3.06 -9.58
C VAL A 184 17.91 -4.58 -9.64
N ASP A 185 19.07 -5.26 -9.62
CA ASP A 185 19.15 -6.70 -9.78
C ASP A 185 18.84 -7.46 -8.48
N ASN A 186 19.16 -6.88 -7.30
CA ASN A 186 19.13 -7.63 -6.04
C ASN A 186 18.11 -7.11 -5.00
N VAL A 187 17.63 -5.86 -5.14
CA VAL A 187 16.73 -5.26 -4.14
C VAL A 187 15.36 -4.97 -4.72
N ALA A 188 15.31 -4.07 -5.71
CA ALA A 188 14.05 -3.69 -6.32
C ALA A 188 14.23 -3.29 -7.78
N PRO A 189 13.60 -4.00 -8.74
CA PRO A 189 13.59 -3.59 -10.13
C PRO A 189 12.87 -2.23 -10.29
N GLN A 190 13.17 -1.54 -11.40
CA GLN A 190 12.69 -0.16 -11.60
C GLN A 190 11.16 -0.01 -11.57
N TYR A 191 10.40 -1.02 -12.03
CA TYR A 191 8.94 -0.99 -11.95
C TYR A 191 8.42 -0.96 -10.50
N ARG A 192 9.22 -1.43 -9.52
CA ARG A 192 8.94 -1.36 -8.09
C ARG A 192 9.49 -0.05 -7.48
N SER A 193 10.78 0.25 -7.70
CA SER A 193 11.41 1.42 -7.09
C SER A 193 10.87 2.78 -7.58
N ARG A 194 10.14 2.83 -8.72
CA ARG A 194 9.39 4.02 -9.13
C ARG A 194 8.32 4.47 -8.11
N ARG A 195 7.93 3.59 -7.18
CA ARG A 195 6.98 3.87 -6.10
C ARG A 195 7.67 4.34 -4.81
N PHE A 196 9.00 4.41 -4.79
CA PHE A 196 9.74 4.87 -3.61
C PHE A 196 9.67 6.39 -3.45
N GLU A 197 8.42 6.87 -3.40
CA GLU A 197 8.03 8.26 -3.26
C GLU A 197 7.19 8.44 -1.98
N LYS A 198 7.35 9.58 -1.31
CA LYS A 198 6.66 9.87 -0.05
C LYS A 198 5.13 9.77 -0.13
N GLU A 199 4.57 9.94 -1.32
CA GLU A 199 3.15 9.85 -1.60
C GLU A 199 2.59 8.43 -1.38
N TYR A 200 3.45 7.39 -1.47
CA TYR A 200 3.07 6.00 -1.23
C TYR A 200 3.07 5.62 0.25
N ILE A 201 3.77 6.35 1.14
CA ILE A 201 3.85 6.04 2.58
C ILE A 201 2.48 5.79 3.21
N PRO A 202 1.45 6.64 3.02
CA PRO A 202 0.14 6.37 3.64
C PRO A 202 -0.53 5.11 3.09
N ALA A 203 -0.34 4.80 1.81
CA ALA A 203 -0.93 3.60 1.20
C ALA A 203 -0.23 2.33 1.69
N ASP A 204 1.09 2.33 1.73
CA ASP A 204 1.87 1.18 2.18
C ASP A 204 1.65 0.92 3.68
N ALA A 205 1.56 1.97 4.50
CA ALA A 205 1.13 1.84 5.89
C ALA A 205 -0.27 1.21 6.02
N MET A 206 -1.25 1.67 5.24
CA MET A 206 -2.61 1.12 5.30
C MET A 206 -2.71 -0.31 4.78
N LYS A 207 -1.85 -0.75 3.85
CA LYS A 207 -1.77 -2.17 3.44
C LYS A 207 -1.40 -3.06 4.61
N LEU A 208 -0.44 -2.64 5.45
CA LEU A 208 -0.08 -3.37 6.66
C LEU A 208 -1.23 -3.44 7.66
N ILE A 209 -2.02 -2.36 7.80
CA ILE A 209 -3.20 -2.35 8.67
C ILE A 209 -4.30 -3.28 8.14
N VAL A 210 -4.47 -3.34 6.80
CA VAL A 210 -5.43 -4.27 6.19
C VAL A 210 -5.01 -5.72 6.42
N ASP A 211 -3.72 -6.01 6.26
CA ASP A 211 -3.17 -7.37 6.47
C ASP A 211 -3.26 -7.79 7.94
N ASP A 212 -3.00 -6.87 8.89
CA ASP A 212 -3.15 -7.13 10.33
C ASP A 212 -4.60 -7.44 10.73
N LEU A 213 -5.56 -6.71 10.15
CA LEU A 213 -6.99 -6.94 10.40
C LEU A 213 -7.50 -8.22 9.73
N PHE A 214 -7.07 -8.48 8.51
CA PHE A 214 -7.52 -9.59 7.67
C PHE A 214 -6.33 -10.19 6.89
N PRO A 215 -5.50 -11.02 7.55
CA PRO A 215 -4.37 -11.68 6.88
C PRO A 215 -4.82 -12.50 5.68
N ASP A 216 -4.08 -12.39 4.57
CA ASP A 216 -4.34 -13.18 3.38
C ASP A 216 -3.92 -14.66 3.62
N ARG A 217 -4.91 -15.54 3.60
CA ARG A 217 -4.74 -17.00 3.76
C ARG A 217 -5.11 -17.74 2.49
N SER A 218 -4.98 -17.12 1.34
CA SER A 218 -5.39 -17.69 0.06
C SER A 218 -4.30 -18.55 -0.61
N THR A 219 -3.08 -18.54 -0.13
CA THR A 219 -1.98 -19.36 -0.65
C THR A 219 -2.40 -20.83 -0.77
N GLY A 220 -2.18 -21.43 -1.95
CA GLY A 220 -2.58 -22.81 -2.25
C GLY A 220 -4.07 -22.98 -2.63
N LYS A 221 -4.86 -21.92 -2.64
CA LYS A 221 -6.22 -21.92 -3.14
C LYS A 221 -6.24 -21.75 -4.68
N PRO A 222 -7.36 -22.08 -5.34
CA PRO A 222 -7.55 -21.81 -6.75
C PRO A 222 -7.31 -20.33 -7.13
N LEU A 223 -6.83 -20.09 -8.36
CA LEU A 223 -6.50 -18.76 -8.88
C LEU A 223 -7.62 -17.74 -8.61
N ILE A 224 -8.87 -18.10 -8.94
CA ILE A 224 -10.02 -17.20 -8.75
C ILE A 224 -10.23 -16.82 -7.27
N GLU A 225 -9.98 -17.73 -6.35
CA GLU A 225 -10.13 -17.45 -4.94
C GLU A 225 -9.03 -16.50 -4.46
N GLN A 226 -7.78 -16.71 -4.91
CA GLN A 226 -6.67 -15.81 -4.60
C GLN A 226 -6.87 -14.42 -5.21
N MET A 227 -7.37 -14.33 -6.46
CA MET A 227 -7.74 -13.04 -7.08
C MET A 227 -8.74 -12.27 -6.21
N ILE A 228 -9.78 -12.94 -5.72
CA ILE A 228 -10.82 -12.31 -4.88
C ILE A 228 -10.26 -11.91 -3.51
N GLU A 229 -9.45 -12.75 -2.86
CA GLU A 229 -8.84 -12.42 -1.56
C GLU A 229 -7.92 -11.18 -1.67
N LYS A 230 -7.07 -11.11 -2.69
CA LYS A 230 -6.29 -9.90 -2.97
C LYS A 230 -7.19 -8.70 -3.31
N GLY A 231 -8.28 -8.95 -4.04
CA GLY A 231 -9.28 -7.93 -4.35
C GLY A 231 -9.98 -7.35 -3.12
N LYS A 232 -10.26 -8.17 -2.09
CA LYS A 232 -10.77 -7.71 -0.79
C LYS A 232 -9.81 -6.74 -0.11
N GLN A 233 -8.50 -7.03 -0.14
CA GLN A 233 -7.47 -6.18 0.43
C GLN A 233 -7.53 -4.78 -0.20
N TRP A 234 -7.59 -4.69 -1.53
CA TRP A 234 -7.69 -3.40 -2.22
C TRP A 234 -9.04 -2.70 -2.00
N TRP A 235 -10.12 -3.48 -1.89
CA TRP A 235 -11.44 -2.93 -1.57
C TRP A 235 -11.48 -2.32 -0.15
N LEU A 236 -10.82 -2.94 0.83
CA LEU A 236 -10.74 -2.38 2.17
C LEU A 236 -9.86 -1.11 2.22
N LEU A 237 -8.80 -1.06 1.40
CA LEU A 237 -8.03 0.17 1.20
C LEU A 237 -8.88 1.32 0.66
N ASP A 238 -9.87 1.06 -0.22
CA ASP A 238 -10.83 2.09 -0.66
C ASP A 238 -11.63 2.67 0.51
N LYS A 239 -11.91 1.86 1.52
CA LYS A 239 -12.62 2.31 2.73
C LYS A 239 -11.72 3.12 3.65
N PHE A 240 -10.46 2.74 3.78
CA PHE A 240 -9.51 3.45 4.64
C PHE A 240 -8.93 4.71 3.98
N MET A 241 -8.95 4.78 2.65
CA MET A 241 -8.34 5.85 1.86
C MET A 241 -9.27 6.35 0.74
N PRO A 242 -10.53 6.74 1.04
CA PRO A 242 -11.54 7.02 0.00
C PRO A 242 -11.18 8.20 -0.90
N GLY A 243 -10.37 9.14 -0.43
CA GLY A 243 -9.92 10.29 -1.22
C GLY A 243 -8.59 10.09 -1.97
N SER A 244 -7.96 8.91 -1.85
CA SER A 244 -6.65 8.66 -2.46
C SER A 244 -6.79 8.10 -3.86
N ALA A 245 -5.84 8.48 -4.75
CA ALA A 245 -5.80 7.95 -6.11
C ALA A 245 -5.59 6.44 -6.10
N ASP A 246 -6.27 5.73 -7.01
CA ASP A 246 -6.15 4.27 -7.14
C ASP A 246 -4.73 3.82 -7.47
N SER A 247 -3.95 4.65 -8.17
CA SER A 247 -2.54 4.38 -8.45
C SER A 247 -1.67 4.24 -7.19
N LEU A 248 -1.99 4.96 -6.11
CA LEU A 248 -1.28 4.82 -4.83
C LEU A 248 -1.63 3.52 -4.12
N LYS A 249 -2.90 3.08 -4.22
CA LYS A 249 -3.38 1.85 -3.59
C LYS A 249 -2.90 0.60 -4.33
N THR A 250 -3.04 0.59 -5.65
CA THR A 250 -2.71 -0.57 -6.50
C THR A 250 -1.24 -0.65 -6.89
N GLY A 251 -0.54 0.49 -6.85
CA GLY A 251 0.81 0.63 -7.42
C GLY A 251 0.83 0.69 -8.95
N PHE A 252 -0.31 0.65 -9.64
CA PHE A 252 -0.38 0.82 -11.09
C PHE A 252 -0.12 2.26 -11.50
N THR A 253 0.41 2.45 -12.70
CA THR A 253 0.46 3.78 -13.30
C THR A 253 -0.93 4.22 -13.74
N GLN A 254 -1.14 5.53 -13.92
CA GLN A 254 -2.40 6.04 -14.47
C GLN A 254 -2.73 5.45 -15.85
N LYS A 255 -1.69 5.20 -16.69
CA LYS A 255 -1.85 4.55 -18.00
C LYS A 255 -2.33 3.10 -17.86
N GLN A 256 -1.77 2.34 -16.93
CA GLN A 256 -2.18 0.96 -16.65
C GLN A 256 -3.62 0.91 -16.12
N LEU A 257 -4.00 1.80 -15.18
CA LEU A 257 -5.37 1.89 -14.69
C LEU A 257 -6.36 2.25 -15.80
N ALA A 258 -6.02 3.23 -16.63
CA ALA A 258 -6.84 3.60 -17.77
C ALA A 258 -7.03 2.44 -18.76
N TRP A 259 -5.95 1.68 -19.02
CA TRP A 259 -6.00 0.50 -19.86
C TRP A 259 -6.90 -0.59 -19.25
N CYS A 260 -6.73 -0.92 -17.97
CA CYS A 260 -7.57 -1.89 -17.26
C CYS A 260 -9.04 -1.52 -17.35
N ASN A 261 -9.39 -0.27 -17.06
CA ASN A 261 -10.77 0.21 -17.09
C ASN A 261 -11.38 0.17 -18.52
N ALA A 262 -10.56 0.48 -19.53
CA ALA A 262 -11.03 0.42 -20.94
C ALA A 262 -11.15 -1.01 -21.49
N ASN A 263 -10.50 -1.98 -20.88
CA ASN A 263 -10.42 -3.35 -21.37
C ASN A 263 -10.99 -4.38 -20.36
N GLU A 264 -11.80 -3.94 -19.39
CA GLU A 264 -12.31 -4.80 -18.31
C GLU A 264 -13.00 -6.06 -18.84
N GLY A 265 -13.87 -5.91 -19.84
CA GLY A 265 -14.56 -7.04 -20.48
C GLY A 265 -13.61 -8.00 -21.21
N LEU A 266 -12.61 -7.48 -21.92
CA LEU A 266 -11.60 -8.30 -22.60
C LEU A 266 -10.73 -9.06 -21.61
N VAL A 267 -10.29 -8.41 -20.54
CA VAL A 267 -9.51 -9.05 -19.47
C VAL A 267 -10.29 -10.17 -18.81
N TRP A 268 -11.56 -9.93 -18.48
CA TRP A 268 -12.41 -10.97 -17.90
C TRP A 268 -12.66 -12.11 -18.87
N HIS A 269 -12.94 -11.81 -20.15
CA HIS A 269 -13.10 -12.82 -21.19
C HIS A 269 -11.87 -13.72 -21.32
N TYR A 270 -10.69 -13.12 -21.30
CA TYR A 270 -9.41 -13.87 -21.32
C TYR A 270 -9.34 -14.87 -20.14
N PHE A 271 -9.66 -14.43 -18.92
CA PHE A 271 -9.62 -15.32 -17.75
C PHE A 271 -10.62 -16.48 -17.84
N VAL A 272 -11.81 -16.27 -18.37
CA VAL A 272 -12.83 -17.33 -18.43
C VAL A 272 -12.69 -18.25 -19.62
N THR A 273 -11.95 -17.87 -20.66
CA THR A 273 -11.80 -18.67 -21.89
C THR A 273 -10.43 -19.28 -22.08
N SER A 274 -9.37 -18.59 -21.65
CA SER A 274 -8.00 -18.96 -21.93
C SER A 274 -7.27 -19.55 -20.72
N GLU A 275 -7.80 -19.29 -19.51
CA GLU A 275 -7.17 -19.72 -18.27
C GLU A 275 -8.04 -20.69 -17.49
N ASN A 276 -7.37 -21.58 -16.74
CA ASN A 276 -8.08 -22.40 -15.76
C ASN A 276 -8.16 -21.65 -14.42
N LEU A 277 -9.28 -20.98 -14.17
CA LEU A 277 -9.53 -20.26 -12.91
C LEU A 277 -9.50 -21.16 -11.67
N GLU A 278 -9.62 -22.47 -11.85
CA GLU A 278 -9.53 -23.48 -10.78
C GLU A 278 -8.08 -23.97 -10.57
N THR A 279 -7.13 -23.48 -11.35
CA THR A 279 -5.73 -23.91 -11.20
C THR A 279 -5.17 -23.52 -9.84
N ILE A 280 -4.36 -24.42 -9.28
CA ILE A 280 -3.53 -24.19 -8.10
C ILE A 280 -2.03 -24.17 -8.46
N GLU A 281 -1.72 -24.18 -9.78
CA GLU A 281 -0.35 -24.19 -10.27
C GLU A 281 0.38 -22.88 -9.91
N PRO A 282 1.47 -22.92 -9.11
CA PRO A 282 2.10 -21.72 -8.58
C PRO A 282 2.62 -20.76 -9.67
N SER A 283 3.13 -21.31 -10.79
CA SER A 283 3.67 -20.51 -11.89
C SER A 283 2.58 -19.69 -12.59
N VAL A 284 1.39 -20.29 -12.81
CA VAL A 284 0.24 -19.61 -13.38
C VAL A 284 -0.29 -18.55 -12.42
N ILE A 285 -0.44 -18.91 -11.14
CA ILE A 285 -0.89 -17.96 -10.10
C ILE A 285 0.07 -16.78 -10.00
N GLN A 286 1.39 -17.04 -9.97
CA GLN A 286 2.41 -15.98 -9.90
C GLN A 286 2.33 -15.01 -11.07
N ASN A 287 2.00 -15.49 -12.29
CA ASN A 287 1.84 -14.64 -13.46
C ASN A 287 0.71 -13.61 -13.30
N TYR A 288 -0.40 -13.99 -12.65
CA TYR A 288 -1.59 -13.13 -12.55
C TYR A 288 -1.74 -12.40 -11.22
N ILE A 289 -1.15 -12.92 -10.15
CA ILE A 289 -1.25 -12.36 -8.80
C ILE A 289 0.06 -11.70 -8.36
N GLY A 290 1.19 -12.27 -8.81
CA GLY A 290 2.52 -11.80 -8.43
C GLY A 290 2.86 -10.45 -9.05
N GLU A 291 3.73 -9.71 -8.36
CA GLU A 291 4.21 -8.42 -8.83
C GLU A 291 5.16 -8.60 -10.02
N SER A 292 4.87 -7.95 -11.13
CA SER A 292 5.68 -7.93 -12.35
C SER A 292 5.40 -6.64 -13.14
N PRO A 293 6.25 -6.26 -14.11
CA PRO A 293 6.01 -5.04 -14.90
C PRO A 293 4.77 -5.15 -15.79
N THR A 294 4.50 -6.35 -16.33
CA THR A 294 3.37 -6.67 -17.22
C THR A 294 2.90 -8.09 -16.93
N THR A 295 1.69 -8.45 -17.35
CA THR A 295 1.19 -9.82 -17.28
C THR A 295 1.58 -10.60 -18.55
N GLN A 296 2.25 -11.73 -18.39
CA GLN A 296 2.64 -12.58 -19.52
C GLN A 296 1.39 -13.13 -20.22
N GLY A 297 1.38 -13.12 -21.54
CA GLY A 297 0.23 -13.56 -22.36
C GLY A 297 -0.82 -12.47 -22.60
N MET A 298 -0.66 -11.29 -22.02
CA MET A 298 -1.47 -10.11 -22.28
C MET A 298 -0.65 -9.00 -22.98
N PRO A 299 -1.31 -7.99 -23.59
CA PRO A 299 -0.61 -6.84 -24.18
C PRO A 299 0.34 -6.13 -23.19
N ASP A 300 1.42 -5.54 -23.67
CA ASP A 300 2.43 -4.84 -22.85
C ASP A 300 1.85 -3.67 -22.01
N SER A 301 0.68 -3.15 -22.38
CA SER A 301 -0.05 -2.14 -21.64
C SER A 301 -0.72 -2.69 -20.36
N SER A 302 -0.87 -4.02 -20.27
CA SER A 302 -1.41 -4.70 -19.09
C SER A 302 -0.42 -4.57 -17.93
N PRO A 303 -0.85 -4.20 -16.74
CA PRO A 303 0.00 -4.28 -15.56
C PRO A 303 0.28 -5.74 -15.18
N GLY A 304 1.35 -5.98 -14.45
CA GLY A 304 1.49 -7.19 -13.66
C GLY A 304 0.39 -7.28 -12.58
N ASN A 305 0.27 -8.43 -11.93
CA ASN A 305 -0.75 -8.70 -10.90
C ASN A 305 -2.19 -8.28 -11.29
N ILE A 306 -2.53 -8.36 -12.58
CA ILE A 306 -3.85 -7.98 -13.12
C ILE A 306 -5.00 -8.78 -12.50
N GLY A 307 -4.72 -10.01 -12.04
CA GLY A 307 -5.69 -10.84 -11.33
C GLY A 307 -6.16 -10.19 -10.03
N GLN A 308 -5.29 -9.47 -9.33
CA GLN A 308 -5.68 -8.70 -8.13
C GLN A 308 -6.67 -7.59 -8.51
N TRP A 309 -6.45 -6.91 -9.65
CA TRP A 309 -7.37 -5.88 -10.15
C TRP A 309 -8.73 -6.45 -10.51
N VAL A 310 -8.77 -7.61 -11.20
CA VAL A 310 -10.04 -8.31 -11.51
C VAL A 310 -10.75 -8.70 -10.21
N GLY A 311 -10.05 -9.29 -9.26
CA GLY A 311 -10.60 -9.61 -7.94
C GLY A 311 -11.20 -8.38 -7.26
N TRP A 312 -10.53 -7.24 -7.31
CA TRP A 312 -11.02 -5.97 -6.78
C TRP A 312 -12.32 -5.51 -7.46
N GLN A 313 -12.45 -5.63 -8.81
CA GLN A 313 -13.71 -5.32 -9.51
C GLN A 313 -14.85 -6.26 -9.09
N ILE A 314 -14.56 -7.57 -8.94
CA ILE A 314 -15.53 -8.57 -8.45
C ILE A 314 -16.03 -8.19 -7.05
N VAL A 315 -15.12 -7.85 -6.13
CA VAL A 315 -15.48 -7.46 -4.76
C VAL A 315 -16.24 -6.14 -4.74
N LYS A 316 -15.86 -5.15 -5.56
CA LYS A 316 -16.62 -3.89 -5.70
C LYS A 316 -18.05 -4.14 -6.19
N LYS A 317 -18.21 -5.03 -7.17
CA LYS A 317 -19.53 -5.41 -7.68
C LYS A 317 -20.36 -6.09 -6.60
N PHE A 318 -19.79 -7.08 -5.89
CA PHE A 318 -20.46 -7.75 -4.78
C PHE A 318 -20.89 -6.76 -3.67
N ALA A 319 -20.00 -5.88 -3.26
CA ALA A 319 -20.30 -4.85 -2.26
C ALA A 319 -21.41 -3.89 -2.72
N GLY A 320 -21.43 -3.53 -4.00
CA GLY A 320 -22.46 -2.69 -4.60
C GLY A 320 -23.85 -3.34 -4.61
N GLU A 321 -23.93 -4.66 -4.83
CA GLU A 321 -25.18 -5.43 -4.75
C GLU A 321 -25.62 -5.69 -3.30
N ASN A 322 -24.73 -5.55 -2.34
CA ASN A 322 -24.96 -5.81 -0.91
C ASN A 322 -24.61 -4.60 -0.03
N PRO A 323 -25.26 -3.43 -0.22
CA PRO A 323 -24.86 -2.18 0.41
C PRO A 323 -25.07 -2.16 1.96
N SER A 324 -25.83 -3.10 2.49
CA SER A 324 -26.07 -3.24 3.94
C SER A 324 -24.99 -4.00 4.66
N LEU A 325 -24.11 -4.75 3.97
CA LEU A 325 -23.04 -5.50 4.57
C LEU A 325 -21.95 -4.54 5.11
N LYS A 326 -21.49 -4.82 6.31
CA LYS A 326 -20.35 -4.14 6.91
C LYS A 326 -19.04 -4.59 6.26
N PRO A 327 -17.98 -3.79 6.29
CA PRO A 327 -16.67 -4.19 5.76
C PRO A 327 -16.17 -5.54 6.30
N GLU A 328 -16.34 -5.80 7.59
CA GLU A 328 -15.97 -7.08 8.20
C GLU A 328 -16.68 -8.28 7.55
N GLU A 329 -17.98 -8.14 7.24
CA GLU A 329 -18.78 -9.19 6.61
C GLU A 329 -18.32 -9.46 5.17
N ILE A 330 -17.90 -8.42 4.43
CA ILE A 330 -17.35 -8.57 3.08
C ILE A 330 -15.96 -9.22 3.14
N MET A 331 -15.11 -8.77 4.07
CA MET A 331 -13.75 -9.32 4.23
C MET A 331 -13.77 -10.81 4.65
N THR A 332 -14.74 -11.22 5.46
CA THR A 332 -14.88 -12.61 5.93
C THR A 332 -15.73 -13.50 5.02
N ALA A 333 -16.41 -12.93 4.02
CA ALA A 333 -17.20 -13.71 3.08
C ALA A 333 -16.32 -14.66 2.25
N ALA A 334 -16.81 -15.89 2.01
CA ALA A 334 -16.10 -16.87 1.19
C ALA A 334 -15.92 -16.35 -0.26
N PRO A 335 -14.74 -16.49 -0.90
CA PRO A 335 -14.52 -16.03 -2.27
C PRO A 335 -15.55 -16.55 -3.28
N ARG A 336 -15.94 -17.81 -3.15
CA ARG A 336 -16.97 -18.44 -4.02
C ARG A 336 -18.35 -17.79 -3.88
N LYS A 337 -18.72 -17.39 -2.66
CA LYS A 337 -19.95 -16.62 -2.42
C LYS A 337 -19.88 -15.28 -3.14
N ILE A 338 -18.75 -14.55 -2.95
CA ILE A 338 -18.54 -13.25 -3.61
C ILE A 338 -18.63 -13.38 -5.13
N LEU A 339 -17.95 -14.38 -5.72
CA LEU A 339 -18.00 -14.62 -7.17
C LEU A 339 -19.44 -14.85 -7.66
N THR A 340 -20.16 -15.75 -7.00
CA THR A 340 -21.51 -16.15 -7.41
C THR A 340 -22.50 -15.00 -7.27
N GLU A 341 -22.50 -14.31 -6.13
CA GLU A 341 -23.48 -13.27 -5.83
C GLU A 341 -23.18 -11.93 -6.52
N SER A 342 -21.89 -11.64 -6.83
CA SER A 342 -21.54 -10.45 -7.61
C SER A 342 -22.12 -10.45 -9.01
N LYS A 343 -22.35 -11.63 -9.58
CA LYS A 343 -22.79 -11.81 -11.00
C LYS A 343 -21.89 -11.01 -11.95
N TYR A 344 -20.59 -10.98 -11.66
CA TYR A 344 -19.61 -10.16 -12.37
C TYR A 344 -19.53 -10.58 -13.85
N LYS A 345 -19.96 -9.69 -14.73
CA LYS A 345 -19.95 -9.82 -16.18
C LYS A 345 -19.74 -8.44 -16.81
N PRO A 346 -18.50 -7.94 -16.83
CA PRO A 346 -18.18 -6.66 -17.46
C PRO A 346 -18.42 -6.76 -18.98
N LYS A 347 -18.78 -5.62 -19.61
CA LYS A 347 -19.04 -5.51 -21.05
C LYS A 347 -17.79 -5.15 -21.82
#